data_afd3f7234defd8b1898b89aabf5bfc11
#
_entry.id   afd3f7234defd8b1898b89aabf5bfc11
#
_cell.length_a   1.000
_cell.length_b   1.000
_cell.length_c   1.000
_cell.angle_alpha   90.00
_cell.angle_beta   90.00
_cell.angle_gamma   90.00
#
_symmetry.space_group_name_H-M   'P 1'
#
loop_
_entity.id
_entity.type
_entity.pdbx_description
1 polymer ?
#
loop_
_entity_poly.entity_id
_entity_poly.type
_entity_poly.pdbx_seq_one_letter_code
_entity_poly.pdbx_strand_id
1 'polypeptide(L)'
;MTIAKKRRRQLLIGACVGFGIFLVVGIVLAGLGELPNPPNSAPIVLEGGNVRGNNHMVASRSWSLSYDRGEFSPDGTTGTLDGVHNGIIYRKGKPYVEIAARHIALNTQTLDFTAVGLVHIQMLDDPMQRSFDTDYVAWTNDAKLLRMDHPSFLHVGGQTLKIRTIAIDFDKNEVHLGHIDGAVGIP
;
A
#
# COMPACT_ATOMS: atom_id res chain seq x y z
N MET A 1 -53.31 -56.14 -15.54
CA MET A 1 -53.45 -55.03 -14.56
C MET A 1 -52.14 -54.81 -13.74
N THR A 2 -50.97 -55.15 -14.26
CA THR A 2 -49.72 -55.21 -13.47
C THR A 2 -48.63 -54.17 -13.87
N ILE A 3 -48.71 -53.62 -15.10
CA ILE A 3 -47.69 -52.71 -15.65
C ILE A 3 -47.81 -51.28 -15.11
N ALA A 4 -49.01 -50.78 -14.83
CA ALA A 4 -49.25 -49.45 -14.32
C ALA A 4 -48.74 -49.27 -12.87
N LYS A 5 -48.76 -50.32 -12.05
CA LYS A 5 -48.34 -50.32 -10.67
C LYS A 5 -46.81 -50.26 -10.56
N LYS A 6 -46.08 -50.85 -11.50
CA LYS A 6 -44.59 -50.86 -11.56
C LYS A 6 -44.05 -49.48 -11.97
N ARG A 7 -44.67 -48.84 -12.96
CA ARG A 7 -44.33 -47.45 -13.39
C ARG A 7 -44.54 -46.43 -12.29
N ARG A 8 -45.66 -46.53 -11.56
CA ARG A 8 -45.97 -45.61 -10.47
C ARG A 8 -44.96 -45.73 -9.31
N ARG A 9 -44.51 -46.95 -9.02
CA ARG A 9 -43.48 -47.17 -7.98
C ARG A 9 -42.08 -46.65 -8.38
N GLN A 10 -41.72 -46.74 -9.65
CA GLN A 10 -40.47 -46.18 -10.17
C GLN A 10 -40.47 -44.66 -10.16
N LEU A 11 -41.58 -44.02 -10.49
CA LEU A 11 -41.75 -42.55 -10.41
C LEU A 11 -41.66 -42.04 -8.96
N LEU A 12 -42.23 -42.76 -8.01
CA LEU A 12 -42.16 -42.40 -6.59
C LEU A 12 -40.72 -42.53 -6.07
N ILE A 13 -40.02 -43.58 -6.42
CA ILE A 13 -38.61 -43.73 -6.00
C ILE A 13 -37.73 -42.63 -6.62
N GLY A 14 -37.91 -42.31 -7.92
CA GLY A 14 -37.21 -41.21 -8.56
C GLY A 14 -37.47 -39.85 -7.95
N ALA A 15 -38.73 -39.56 -7.58
CA ALA A 15 -39.09 -38.32 -6.88
C ALA A 15 -38.50 -38.22 -5.49
N CYS A 16 -38.46 -39.32 -4.71
CA CYS A 16 -37.84 -39.34 -3.38
C CYS A 16 -36.32 -39.14 -3.43
N VAL A 17 -35.64 -39.77 -4.40
CA VAL A 17 -34.20 -39.62 -4.61
C VAL A 17 -33.84 -38.22 -5.07
N GLY A 18 -34.61 -37.64 -6.01
CA GLY A 18 -34.43 -36.26 -6.47
C GLY A 18 -34.63 -35.21 -5.35
N PHE A 19 -35.67 -35.41 -4.52
CA PHE A 19 -35.91 -34.55 -3.37
C PHE A 19 -34.80 -34.66 -2.29
N GLY A 20 -34.31 -35.90 -2.06
CA GLY A 20 -33.19 -36.12 -1.15
C GLY A 20 -31.90 -35.42 -1.59
N ILE A 21 -31.56 -35.50 -2.88
CA ILE A 21 -30.39 -34.79 -3.46
C ILE A 21 -30.57 -33.28 -3.36
N PHE A 22 -31.77 -32.76 -3.65
CA PHE A 22 -32.07 -31.33 -3.56
C PHE A 22 -31.92 -30.79 -2.12
N LEU A 23 -32.38 -31.56 -1.12
CA LEU A 23 -32.23 -31.23 0.29
C LEU A 23 -30.75 -31.21 0.71
N VAL A 24 -29.98 -32.22 0.32
CA VAL A 24 -28.53 -32.29 0.64
C VAL A 24 -27.77 -31.13 0.00
N VAL A 25 -28.04 -30.84 -1.28
CA VAL A 25 -27.43 -29.68 -1.97
C VAL A 25 -27.88 -28.37 -1.32
N GLY A 26 -29.15 -28.23 -0.94
CA GLY A 26 -29.65 -27.05 -0.24
C GLY A 26 -28.98 -26.83 1.12
N ILE A 27 -28.78 -27.91 1.90
CA ILE A 27 -28.09 -27.83 3.20
C ILE A 27 -26.60 -27.49 3.01
N VAL A 28 -25.94 -28.08 2.02
CA VAL A 28 -24.53 -27.78 1.72
C VAL A 28 -24.38 -26.33 1.24
N LEU A 29 -25.24 -25.84 0.36
CA LEU A 29 -25.22 -24.45 -0.10
C LEU A 29 -25.60 -23.45 1.00
N ALA A 30 -26.56 -23.79 1.88
CA ALA A 30 -26.90 -22.97 3.05
C ALA A 30 -25.81 -22.98 4.11
N GLY A 31 -25.08 -24.08 4.26
CA GLY A 31 -23.94 -24.19 5.17
C GLY A 31 -22.66 -23.55 4.64
N LEU A 32 -22.56 -23.29 3.32
CA LEU A 32 -21.45 -22.52 2.73
C LEU A 32 -21.73 -21.00 2.69
N GLY A 33 -22.97 -20.61 2.97
CA GLY A 33 -23.38 -19.22 2.96
C GLY A 33 -23.40 -18.60 4.35
N GLU A 34 -22.29 -18.44 4.98
CA GLU A 34 -21.94 -17.60 6.11
C GLU A 34 -20.91 -18.38 6.95
N LEU A 35 -19.69 -18.37 6.47
CA LEU A 35 -18.59 -18.40 7.43
C LEU A 35 -18.83 -17.18 8.30
N PRO A 36 -19.05 -17.33 9.64
CA PRO A 36 -19.20 -16.18 10.50
C PRO A 36 -17.93 -15.35 10.28
N ASN A 37 -18.10 -14.07 9.94
CA ASN A 37 -17.00 -13.13 9.96
C ASN A 37 -16.29 -13.34 11.30
N PRO A 38 -15.01 -13.71 11.32
CA PRO A 38 -14.33 -13.89 12.58
C PRO A 38 -14.49 -12.59 13.37
N PRO A 39 -15.03 -12.62 14.59
CA PRO A 39 -15.28 -11.42 15.35
C PRO A 39 -13.92 -10.74 15.57
N ASN A 40 -13.77 -9.51 15.04
CA ASN A 40 -12.59 -8.66 15.21
C ASN A 40 -11.29 -9.43 15.02
N SER A 41 -10.93 -9.72 13.78
CA SER A 41 -9.59 -10.23 13.48
C SER A 41 -8.59 -9.22 14.02
N ALA A 42 -7.78 -9.63 14.98
CA ALA A 42 -6.74 -8.77 15.53
C ALA A 42 -5.81 -8.32 14.38
N PRO A 43 -5.27 -7.10 14.44
CA PRO A 43 -4.29 -6.66 13.45
C PRO A 43 -3.09 -7.60 13.43
N ILE A 44 -2.52 -7.79 12.26
CA ILE A 44 -1.29 -8.58 12.09
C ILE A 44 -0.11 -7.69 12.45
N VAL A 45 0.58 -8.02 13.54
CA VAL A 45 1.78 -7.30 13.99
C VAL A 45 3.02 -8.07 13.55
N LEU A 46 3.93 -7.37 12.89
CA LEU A 46 5.22 -7.91 12.43
C LEU A 46 6.35 -7.09 13.04
N GLU A 47 7.35 -7.74 13.59
CA GLU A 47 8.56 -7.09 14.10
C GLU A 47 9.71 -7.26 13.13
N GLY A 48 10.22 -6.14 12.63
CA GLY A 48 11.26 -6.06 11.61
C GLY A 48 10.80 -6.60 10.26
N GLY A 49 11.13 -5.91 9.20
CA GLY A 49 10.79 -6.43 7.88
C GLY A 49 11.07 -5.46 6.74
N ASN A 50 10.72 -5.92 5.55
CA ASN A 50 10.77 -5.13 4.34
C ASN A 50 9.49 -5.32 3.54
N VAL A 51 8.84 -4.22 3.20
CA VAL A 51 7.67 -4.20 2.32
C VAL A 51 8.03 -3.57 0.97
N ARG A 52 7.42 -4.04 -0.11
CA ARG A 52 7.75 -3.62 -1.47
C ARG A 52 6.49 -3.33 -2.26
N GLY A 53 6.45 -2.16 -2.89
CA GLY A 53 5.46 -1.81 -3.90
C GLY A 53 5.99 -2.14 -5.29
N ASN A 54 5.25 -2.95 -6.04
CA ASN A 54 5.58 -3.28 -7.42
C ASN A 54 4.53 -2.66 -8.35
N ASN A 55 4.98 -2.12 -9.48
CA ASN A 55 4.06 -1.70 -10.52
C ASN A 55 3.54 -2.95 -11.25
N HIS A 56 2.22 -3.17 -11.22
CA HIS A 56 1.58 -4.33 -11.86
C HIS A 56 1.68 -4.32 -13.38
N MET A 57 1.81 -3.14 -14.01
CA MET A 57 1.87 -3.02 -15.48
C MET A 57 3.27 -3.26 -16.05
N VAL A 58 4.29 -2.93 -15.29
CA VAL A 58 5.69 -3.09 -15.72
C VAL A 58 6.37 -3.77 -14.56
N ALA A 59 6.71 -5.01 -14.59
CA ALA A 59 7.31 -5.79 -13.47
C ALA A 59 8.52 -5.12 -12.79
N SER A 60 8.40 -3.80 -12.54
CA SER A 60 9.39 -2.92 -11.95
C SER A 60 8.99 -2.53 -10.53
N ARG A 61 9.97 -2.52 -9.65
CA ARG A 61 9.80 -2.08 -8.28
C ARG A 61 9.55 -0.57 -8.26
N SER A 62 8.45 -0.14 -7.60
CA SER A 62 8.15 1.27 -7.38
C SER A 62 8.87 1.80 -6.15
N TRP A 63 8.80 1.06 -5.05
CA TRP A 63 9.47 1.41 -3.80
C TRP A 63 9.71 0.17 -2.93
N SER A 64 10.59 0.31 -1.94
CA SER A 64 10.81 -0.66 -0.86
C SER A 64 11.06 0.08 0.43
N LEU A 65 10.51 -0.39 1.54
CA LEU A 65 10.64 0.21 2.87
C LEU A 65 11.08 -0.87 3.87
N SER A 66 12.14 -0.62 4.62
CA SER A 66 12.50 -1.41 5.80
C SER A 66 11.95 -0.75 7.05
N TYR A 67 11.47 -1.53 8.01
CA TYR A 67 10.83 -1.02 9.22
C TYR A 67 11.17 -1.86 10.44
N ASP A 68 11.04 -1.27 11.62
CA ASP A 68 11.26 -1.95 12.90
C ASP A 68 9.99 -2.68 13.35
N ARG A 69 8.81 -2.09 13.15
CA ARG A 69 7.51 -2.67 13.48
C ARG A 69 6.48 -2.33 12.42
N GLY A 70 5.68 -3.30 12.03
CA GLY A 70 4.55 -3.15 11.12
C GLY A 70 3.26 -3.67 11.73
N GLU A 71 2.16 -2.97 11.54
CA GLU A 71 0.82 -3.39 11.92
C GLU A 71 -0.09 -3.31 10.70
N PHE A 72 -0.71 -4.42 10.33
CA PHE A 72 -1.56 -4.52 9.14
C PHE A 72 -3.00 -4.83 9.55
N SER A 73 -3.94 -4.22 8.84
CA SER A 73 -5.36 -4.57 8.99
C SER A 73 -5.59 -6.05 8.69
N PRO A 74 -6.61 -6.67 9.31
CA PRO A 74 -6.92 -8.09 9.11
C PRO A 74 -7.18 -8.48 7.66
N ASP A 75 -7.74 -7.55 6.88
CA ASP A 75 -7.98 -7.71 5.44
C ASP A 75 -6.74 -7.41 4.59
N GLY A 76 -5.65 -6.95 5.20
CA GLY A 76 -4.39 -6.62 4.54
C GLY A 76 -4.45 -5.37 3.65
N THR A 77 -5.53 -4.56 3.70
CA THR A 77 -5.70 -3.39 2.81
C THR A 77 -4.93 -2.16 3.26
N THR A 78 -4.65 -2.06 4.57
CA THR A 78 -3.90 -0.96 5.15
C THR A 78 -2.82 -1.49 6.08
N GLY A 79 -1.76 -0.71 6.23
CA GLY A 79 -0.69 -1.01 7.17
C GLY A 79 -0.09 0.26 7.74
N THR A 80 0.46 0.16 8.93
CA THR A 80 1.29 1.18 9.56
C THR A 80 2.67 0.61 9.84
N LEU A 81 3.70 1.38 9.57
CA LEU A 81 5.10 1.00 9.74
C LEU A 81 5.78 2.00 10.64
N ASP A 82 6.43 1.54 11.69
CA ASP A 82 7.20 2.34 12.63
C ASP A 82 8.70 2.13 12.42
N GLY A 83 9.50 3.18 12.64
CA GLY A 83 10.95 3.13 12.50
C GLY A 83 11.38 2.82 11.06
N VAL A 84 10.80 3.52 10.09
CA VAL A 84 11.14 3.27 8.68
C VAL A 84 12.50 3.84 8.36
N HIS A 85 13.37 2.96 7.86
CA HIS A 85 14.73 3.26 7.46
C HIS A 85 15.06 2.55 6.13
N ASN A 86 16.08 3.02 5.40
CA ASN A 86 16.47 2.47 4.10
C ASN A 86 15.28 2.32 3.13
N GLY A 87 14.33 3.25 3.21
CA GLY A 87 13.24 3.31 2.24
C GLY A 87 13.76 3.79 0.90
N ILE A 88 13.53 3.05 -0.18
CA ILE A 88 13.99 3.42 -1.52
C ILE A 88 12.80 3.57 -2.46
N ILE A 89 12.72 4.71 -3.12
CA ILE A 89 11.79 4.92 -4.25
C ILE A 89 12.60 4.79 -5.53
N TYR A 90 12.10 3.97 -6.44
CA TYR A 90 12.77 3.64 -7.69
C TYR A 90 12.20 4.45 -8.85
N ARG A 91 13.10 4.88 -9.73
CA ARG A 91 12.75 5.49 -11.01
C ARG A 91 13.37 4.67 -12.13
N LYS A 92 12.52 4.17 -13.07
CA LYS A 92 12.96 3.29 -14.17
C LYS A 92 13.83 2.12 -13.68
N GLY A 93 13.45 1.53 -12.53
CA GLY A 93 14.14 0.40 -11.90
C GLY A 93 15.45 0.72 -11.18
N LYS A 94 15.89 1.98 -11.14
CA LYS A 94 17.08 2.42 -10.38
C LYS A 94 16.68 3.12 -9.10
N PRO A 95 17.42 2.96 -7.98
CA PRO A 95 17.23 3.77 -6.78
C PRO A 95 17.33 5.25 -7.14
N TYR A 96 16.36 6.05 -6.70
CA TYR A 96 16.31 7.47 -7.04
C TYR A 96 16.18 8.37 -5.82
N VAL A 97 15.39 7.96 -4.85
CA VAL A 97 15.22 8.67 -3.57
C VAL A 97 15.32 7.67 -2.44
N GLU A 98 16.04 8.04 -1.41
CA GLU A 98 16.00 7.38 -0.09
C GLU A 98 15.07 8.15 0.84
N ILE A 99 14.27 7.42 1.63
CA ILE A 99 13.36 7.99 2.63
C ILE A 99 13.52 7.28 3.96
N ALA A 100 13.57 8.05 5.02
CA ALA A 100 13.44 7.58 6.38
C ALA A 100 12.34 8.38 7.10
N ALA A 101 11.59 7.72 7.98
CA ALA A 101 10.49 8.36 8.69
C ALA A 101 10.22 7.63 10.01
N ARG A 102 9.67 8.35 10.99
CA ARG A 102 9.25 7.71 12.24
C ARG A 102 8.08 6.78 12.02
N HIS A 103 7.13 7.17 11.16
CA HIS A 103 5.89 6.44 10.95
C HIS A 103 5.43 6.57 9.50
N ILE A 104 4.99 5.46 8.89
CA ILE A 104 4.39 5.43 7.56
C ILE A 104 3.05 4.71 7.62
N ALA A 105 2.00 5.35 7.11
CA ALA A 105 0.72 4.71 6.82
C ALA A 105 0.67 4.33 5.34
N LEU A 106 0.34 3.07 5.05
CA LEU A 106 0.39 2.46 3.73
C LEU A 106 -0.99 1.93 3.33
N ASN A 107 -1.40 2.22 2.10
CA ASN A 107 -2.48 1.51 1.42
C ASN A 107 -1.87 0.43 0.53
N THR A 108 -2.14 -0.84 0.82
CA THR A 108 -1.53 -1.98 0.10
C THR A 108 -2.16 -2.23 -1.27
N GLN A 109 -3.38 -1.70 -1.51
CA GLN A 109 -4.10 -1.86 -2.78
C GLN A 109 -3.62 -0.82 -3.81
N THR A 110 -3.54 0.45 -3.42
CA THR A 110 -3.08 1.54 -4.30
C THR A 110 -1.57 1.70 -4.28
N LEU A 111 -0.89 1.17 -3.25
CA LEU A 111 0.53 1.35 -2.97
C LEU A 111 0.89 2.82 -2.67
N ASP A 112 -0.10 3.60 -2.27
CA ASP A 112 0.11 4.95 -1.76
C ASP A 112 0.56 4.89 -0.30
N PHE A 113 1.35 5.85 0.11
CA PHE A 113 1.69 5.99 1.51
C PHE A 113 1.82 7.44 1.96
N THR A 114 1.65 7.65 3.27
CA THR A 114 1.97 8.90 3.94
C THR A 114 3.01 8.65 5.01
N ALA A 115 4.08 9.45 5.02
CA ALA A 115 5.13 9.41 6.02
C ALA A 115 5.00 10.63 6.95
N VAL A 116 5.09 10.39 8.26
CA VAL A 116 4.99 11.44 9.26
C VAL A 116 6.06 11.33 10.33
N GLY A 117 6.47 12.49 10.85
CA GLY A 117 7.39 12.65 11.96
C GLY A 117 8.85 12.36 11.60
N LEU A 118 9.67 13.41 11.60
CA LEU A 118 11.10 13.35 11.26
C LEU A 118 11.37 12.64 9.93
N VAL A 119 10.67 13.07 8.87
CA VAL A 119 10.88 12.52 7.54
C VAL A 119 12.13 13.12 6.93
N HIS A 120 13.10 12.28 6.60
CA HIS A 120 14.29 12.64 5.86
C HIS A 120 14.24 12.04 4.46
N ILE A 121 14.54 12.83 3.45
CA ILE A 121 14.55 12.43 2.04
C ILE A 121 15.89 12.80 1.45
N GLN A 122 16.57 11.84 0.85
CA GLN A 122 17.85 12.05 0.16
C GLN A 122 17.70 11.71 -1.33
N MET A 123 18.08 12.64 -2.19
CA MET A 123 18.17 12.37 -3.63
C MET A 123 19.46 11.57 -3.91
N LEU A 124 19.33 10.33 -4.43
CA LEU A 124 20.47 9.42 -4.59
C LEU A 124 21.28 9.66 -5.88
N ASP A 125 20.60 10.05 -6.96
CA ASP A 125 21.24 10.31 -8.27
C ASP A 125 21.33 11.82 -8.53
N ASP A 126 21.81 12.57 -7.51
CA ASP A 126 21.90 14.03 -7.56
C ASP A 126 23.33 14.50 -7.24
N PRO A 127 24.02 15.13 -8.23
CA PRO A 127 25.37 15.67 -8.01
C PRO A 127 25.45 16.71 -6.90
N MET A 128 24.36 17.41 -6.61
CA MET A 128 24.26 18.38 -5.55
C MET A 128 23.94 17.78 -4.18
N GLN A 129 23.69 16.47 -4.10
CA GLN A 129 23.35 15.76 -2.87
C GLN A 129 22.21 16.42 -2.09
N ARG A 130 21.15 16.83 -2.81
CA ARG A 130 20.01 17.49 -2.19
C ARG A 130 19.30 16.55 -1.23
N SER A 131 18.99 17.06 -0.06
CA SER A 131 18.14 16.38 0.90
C SER A 131 17.05 17.30 1.44
N PHE A 132 15.99 16.69 1.95
CA PHE A 132 14.83 17.40 2.49
C PHE A 132 14.49 16.83 3.85
N ASP A 133 14.28 17.73 4.82
CA ASP A 133 13.72 17.39 6.12
C ASP A 133 12.34 18.00 6.24
N THR A 134 11.36 17.19 6.63
CA THR A 134 9.98 17.60 6.80
C THR A 134 9.31 16.73 7.87
N ASP A 135 8.12 17.09 8.29
CA ASP A 135 7.28 16.28 9.19
C ASP A 135 6.18 15.52 8.49
N TYR A 136 6.00 15.74 7.17
CA TYR A 136 4.95 15.11 6.39
C TYR A 136 5.32 14.92 4.92
N VAL A 137 5.08 13.72 4.41
CA VAL A 137 5.24 13.36 2.99
C VAL A 137 4.09 12.48 2.55
N ALA A 138 3.54 12.74 1.37
CA ALA A 138 2.58 11.87 0.70
C ALA A 138 3.15 11.34 -0.62
N TRP A 139 3.06 10.04 -0.83
CA TRP A 139 3.36 9.36 -2.09
C TRP A 139 2.08 8.89 -2.75
N THR A 140 1.88 9.26 -4.00
CA THR A 140 0.79 8.76 -4.87
C THR A 140 1.40 7.87 -5.93
N ASN A 141 1.15 6.57 -5.83
CA ASN A 141 1.82 5.57 -6.67
C ASN A 141 1.42 5.65 -8.13
N ASP A 142 0.15 5.88 -8.45
CA ASP A 142 -0.32 5.97 -9.84
C ASP A 142 0.24 7.21 -10.55
N ALA A 143 0.28 8.34 -9.85
CA ALA A 143 0.84 9.58 -10.37
C ALA A 143 2.36 9.65 -10.31
N LYS A 144 3.03 8.70 -9.63
CA LYS A 144 4.48 8.74 -9.35
C LYS A 144 4.92 10.07 -8.77
N LEU A 145 4.11 10.59 -7.84
CA LEU A 145 4.24 11.93 -7.27
C LEU A 145 4.51 11.84 -5.78
N LEU A 146 5.59 12.49 -5.34
CA LEU A 146 5.91 12.72 -3.94
C LEU A 146 5.61 14.16 -3.58
N ARG A 147 4.81 14.40 -2.55
CA ARG A 147 4.40 15.73 -2.09
C ARG A 147 4.76 15.95 -0.64
N MET A 148 5.26 17.17 -0.36
CA MET A 148 5.50 17.71 0.96
C MET A 148 4.69 19.01 1.05
N ASP A 149 3.51 18.92 1.67
CA ASP A 149 2.59 20.06 1.79
C ASP A 149 2.77 20.83 3.10
N HIS A 150 3.72 20.39 3.94
CA HIS A 150 4.15 21.06 5.16
C HIS A 150 5.48 21.77 4.96
N PRO A 151 5.82 22.76 5.79
CA PRO A 151 7.12 23.43 5.72
C PRO A 151 8.26 22.42 5.77
N SER A 152 9.14 22.49 4.79
CA SER A 152 10.26 21.57 4.59
C SER A 152 11.57 22.35 4.53
N PHE A 153 12.65 21.71 4.92
CA PHE A 153 13.99 22.26 4.82
C PHE A 153 14.74 21.54 3.70
N LEU A 154 15.11 22.28 2.65
CA LEU A 154 15.96 21.79 1.59
C LEU A 154 17.42 22.10 1.93
N HIS A 155 18.25 21.06 1.96
CA HIS A 155 19.70 21.17 2.13
C HIS A 155 20.37 20.96 0.78
N VAL A 156 21.19 21.92 0.37
CA VAL A 156 21.94 21.89 -0.90
C VAL A 156 23.22 22.71 -0.79
N GLY A 157 24.37 22.12 -1.12
CA GLY A 157 25.65 22.82 -1.16
C GLY A 157 26.04 23.49 0.19
N GLY A 158 25.65 22.91 1.32
CA GLY A 158 25.88 23.48 2.66
C GLY A 158 24.90 24.61 3.06
N GLN A 159 23.92 24.91 2.21
CA GLN A 159 22.86 25.88 2.51
C GLN A 159 21.57 25.18 2.88
N THR A 160 20.74 25.84 3.71
CA THR A 160 19.41 25.36 4.07
C THR A 160 18.36 26.38 3.67
N LEU A 161 17.39 25.95 2.89
CA LEU A 161 16.27 26.77 2.42
C LEU A 161 14.97 26.24 3.03
N LYS A 162 14.13 27.10 3.58
CA LYS A 162 12.79 26.76 4.02
C LYS A 162 11.80 26.91 2.88
N ILE A 163 11.08 25.85 2.58
CA ILE A 163 10.13 25.77 1.46
C ILE A 163 8.79 25.29 2.02
N ARG A 164 7.68 25.90 1.59
CA ARG A 164 6.35 25.52 2.10
C ARG A 164 5.79 24.29 1.45
N THR A 165 5.98 24.16 0.15
CA THR A 165 5.47 23.02 -0.61
C THR A 165 6.50 22.54 -1.61
N ILE A 166 6.66 21.22 -1.68
CA ILE A 166 7.54 20.56 -2.62
C ILE A 166 6.75 19.43 -3.29
N ALA A 167 6.86 19.32 -4.60
CA ALA A 167 6.34 18.20 -5.34
C ALA A 167 7.43 17.65 -6.27
N ILE A 168 7.68 16.34 -6.21
CA ILE A 168 8.64 15.65 -7.06
C ILE A 168 7.86 14.71 -7.97
N ASP A 169 7.84 15.01 -9.25
CA ASP A 169 7.24 14.18 -10.30
C ASP A 169 8.31 13.26 -10.89
N PHE A 170 8.20 11.97 -10.60
CA PHE A 170 9.19 10.97 -10.99
C PHE A 170 9.11 10.61 -12.48
N ASP A 171 7.94 10.73 -13.08
CA ASP A 171 7.76 10.44 -14.51
C ASP A 171 8.33 11.58 -15.36
N LYS A 172 8.04 12.83 -15.00
CA LYS A 172 8.54 14.01 -15.72
C LYS A 172 9.96 14.40 -15.33
N ASN A 173 10.48 13.88 -14.20
CA ASN A 173 11.76 14.30 -13.62
C ASN A 173 11.77 15.79 -13.22
N GLU A 174 10.70 16.25 -12.65
CA GLU A 174 10.51 17.63 -12.28
C GLU A 174 10.40 17.77 -10.77
N VAL A 175 11.01 18.81 -10.22
CA VAL A 175 10.85 19.22 -8.82
C VAL A 175 10.19 20.59 -8.82
N HIS A 176 8.98 20.65 -8.30
CA HIS A 176 8.23 21.90 -8.17
C HIS A 176 8.38 22.41 -6.72
N LEU A 177 8.91 23.62 -6.59
CA LEU A 177 9.08 24.30 -5.30
C LEU A 177 8.09 25.45 -5.22
N GLY A 178 7.18 25.39 -4.24
CA GLY A 178 6.20 26.44 -3.98
C GLY A 178 6.59 27.25 -2.74
N HIS A 179 6.64 28.57 -2.85
CA HIS A 179 6.90 29.52 -1.77
C HIS A 179 8.21 29.24 -1.00
N ILE A 180 9.26 29.86 -1.44
CA ILE A 180 10.58 29.78 -0.80
C ILE A 180 10.69 30.93 0.20
N ASP A 181 10.78 30.62 1.50
CA ASP A 181 11.08 31.56 2.57
C ASP A 181 12.58 31.39 2.92
N GLY A 182 13.46 32.21 2.35
CA GLY A 182 14.87 32.12 2.67
C GLY A 182 15.66 33.33 2.20
N ALA A 183 16.56 33.85 3.02
CA ALA A 183 17.62 34.77 2.60
C ALA A 183 18.77 33.93 2.05
N VAL A 184 19.00 33.98 0.75
CA VAL A 184 20.25 33.46 0.16
C VAL A 184 21.32 34.46 0.52
N GLY A 185 22.17 34.16 1.50
CA GLY A 185 23.42 34.89 1.71
C GLY A 185 24.30 34.64 0.49
N ILE A 186 24.40 35.61 -0.40
CA ILE A 186 25.43 35.62 -1.45
C ILE A 186 26.74 36.01 -0.74
N PRO A 187 27.79 35.18 -0.81
CA PRO A 187 29.07 35.51 -0.22
C PRO A 187 29.75 36.71 -0.91
#